data_ecf9e8627044dd9b068953462f277472
#
_entry.id   ecf9e8627044dd9b068953462f277472
#
_cell.length_a   1.000
_cell.length_b   1.000
_cell.length_c   1.000
_cell.angle_alpha   90.00
_cell.angle_beta   90.00
_cell.angle_gamma   90.00
#
_symmetry.space_group_name_H-M   'P 1'
#
loop_
_entity.id
_entity.type
_entity.pdbx_description
1 polymer ?
#
loop_
_entity_poly.entity_id
_entity_poly.type
_entity_poly.pdbx_seq_one_letter_code
_entity_poly.pdbx_strand_id
1 'polypeptide(L)'
;DISEGDASMKPILGGKGAGVAEMMRLGVPVPDGFTVTTAACVETMNNNGEWPDGLREQIAEGLKRFEERTGRTLGGKDNPLLVSVRSGAVVSMPGMMDTILNLGISDDTVAAVAAEADNERFAWDCYRRFIQMYGEVVEGISGHLYEDALSAKKAEKGVEGDTDLTAEDLKELVAEFKQISDEALGGAWTTDPVEQLYRAVDAVFRSWGNPRAEVSRKANYISRDLGTAVNVMQMVFGNRGETSATGVCFTRNPSTGEKGIYGEFLTNAQGEDVVAGIRTPRHLSEMGAVLPEAYHELLDTMARLEGHYKDMQDLEFTIENGKLYMLQTRNGKRTAAAALKIASDLVDEGVIDKAEALRRIEPAQLDQLLHPAIDPSNTAKPITKGLPASPGAAVGGLVFDADTAAEKGEKGEAVVLVRYETTP
;
A
#
# COMPACT_ATOMS: atom_id res chain seq x y z
N ASP A 1 9.38 18.70 3.28
CA ASP A 1 10.45 17.75 2.92
C ASP A 1 10.49 16.59 3.88
N ILE A 2 10.68 15.37 3.38
CA ILE A 2 10.75 14.16 4.24
C ILE A 2 11.89 14.27 5.26
N SER A 3 13.02 14.87 4.89
CA SER A 3 14.17 15.03 5.77
C SER A 3 13.95 15.98 6.95
N GLU A 4 12.88 16.78 6.93
CA GLU A 4 12.55 17.73 8.02
C GLU A 4 11.66 17.08 9.10
N GLY A 5 11.18 15.86 8.88
CA GLY A 5 10.26 15.16 9.76
C GLY A 5 10.91 14.12 10.67
N ASP A 6 10.12 13.64 11.63
CA ASP A 6 10.45 12.51 12.51
C ASP A 6 9.19 11.78 13.01
N ALA A 7 9.38 10.70 13.76
CA ALA A 7 8.30 9.89 14.31
C ALA A 7 7.33 10.66 15.24
N SER A 8 7.78 11.72 15.92
CA SER A 8 6.96 12.53 16.81
C SER A 8 5.95 13.40 16.06
N MET A 9 6.21 13.67 14.78
CA MET A 9 5.37 14.48 13.92
C MET A 9 4.20 13.71 13.27
N LYS A 10 3.92 12.51 13.74
CA LYS A 10 2.81 11.69 13.25
C LYS A 10 1.45 12.40 13.19
N PRO A 11 1.06 13.27 14.12
CA PRO A 11 -0.18 14.04 14.00
C PRO A 11 -0.26 14.93 12.77
N ILE A 12 0.88 15.41 12.28
CA ILE A 12 0.99 16.35 11.15
C ILE A 12 1.31 15.63 9.84
N LEU A 13 2.23 14.66 9.88
CA LEU A 13 2.72 13.96 8.69
C LEU A 13 1.92 12.68 8.39
N GLY A 14 1.01 12.30 9.30
CA GLY A 14 0.38 10.99 9.26
C GLY A 14 1.35 9.85 9.58
N GLY A 15 0.82 8.62 9.65
CA GLY A 15 1.66 7.46 9.98
C GLY A 15 2.71 7.15 8.92
N LYS A 16 2.36 7.25 7.63
CA LYS A 16 3.32 6.98 6.53
C LYS A 16 4.41 8.05 6.45
N GLY A 17 4.05 9.32 6.45
CA GLY A 17 5.02 10.41 6.35
C GLY A 17 6.01 10.42 7.52
N ALA A 18 5.51 10.30 8.75
CA ALA A 18 6.35 10.21 9.94
C ALA A 18 7.26 8.97 9.94
N GLY A 19 6.74 7.81 9.50
CA GLY A 19 7.52 6.58 9.39
C GLY A 19 8.65 6.69 8.37
N VAL A 20 8.38 7.25 7.18
CA VAL A 20 9.43 7.45 6.15
C VAL A 20 10.48 8.45 6.61
N ALA A 21 10.05 9.56 7.23
CA ALA A 21 10.98 10.56 7.78
C ALA A 21 11.89 9.96 8.86
N GLU A 22 11.34 9.15 9.76
CA GLU A 22 12.13 8.48 10.79
C GLU A 22 13.10 7.45 10.21
N MET A 23 12.66 6.65 9.23
CA MET A 23 13.54 5.71 8.53
C MET A 23 14.71 6.44 7.86
N MET A 24 14.45 7.59 7.21
CA MET A 24 15.51 8.43 6.62
C MET A 24 16.52 8.92 7.67
N ARG A 25 16.03 9.39 8.84
CA ARG A 25 16.89 9.78 9.97
C ARG A 25 17.77 8.65 10.50
N LEU A 26 17.24 7.43 10.47
CA LEU A 26 17.99 6.23 10.85
C LEU A 26 18.98 5.77 9.78
N GLY A 27 19.05 6.43 8.62
CA GLY A 27 19.89 6.02 7.50
C GLY A 27 19.40 4.76 6.80
N VAL A 28 18.11 4.46 6.91
CA VAL A 28 17.45 3.40 6.14
C VAL A 28 17.11 3.94 4.76
N PRO A 29 17.40 3.21 3.68
CA PRO A 29 17.08 3.65 2.33
C PRO A 29 15.57 3.83 2.12
N VAL A 30 15.15 5.05 1.80
CA VAL A 30 13.77 5.40 1.47
C VAL A 30 13.77 6.25 0.19
N PRO A 31 12.70 6.22 -0.62
CA PRO A 31 12.56 7.16 -1.74
C PRO A 31 12.46 8.60 -1.24
N ASP A 32 12.99 9.55 -2.01
CA ASP A 32 12.85 10.97 -1.71
C ASP A 32 11.41 11.47 -1.96
N GLY A 33 11.05 12.62 -1.41
CA GLY A 33 9.73 13.21 -1.56
C GLY A 33 9.41 14.34 -0.59
N PHE A 34 8.13 14.66 -0.50
CA PHE A 34 7.59 15.61 0.48
C PHE A 34 6.19 15.19 0.93
N THR A 35 5.74 15.77 2.05
CA THR A 35 4.43 15.48 2.62
C THR A 35 3.59 16.77 2.71
N VAL A 36 2.38 16.73 2.14
CA VAL A 36 1.33 17.72 2.43
C VAL A 36 0.64 17.30 3.72
N THR A 37 0.54 18.19 4.68
CA THR A 37 0.17 17.87 6.06
C THR A 37 -1.30 17.53 6.26
N THR A 38 -1.63 16.85 7.36
CA THR A 38 -3.02 16.61 7.78
C THR A 38 -3.79 17.91 8.00
N ALA A 39 -3.11 18.97 8.45
CA ALA A 39 -3.74 20.27 8.66
C ALA A 39 -4.31 20.84 7.36
N ALA A 40 -3.60 20.73 6.25
CA ALA A 40 -4.10 21.17 4.93
C ALA A 40 -5.36 20.40 4.52
N CYS A 41 -5.42 19.09 4.78
CA CYS A 41 -6.62 18.28 4.54
C CYS A 41 -7.80 18.74 5.39
N VAL A 42 -7.59 18.93 6.69
CA VAL A 42 -8.65 19.36 7.63
C VAL A 42 -9.18 20.75 7.25
N GLU A 43 -8.28 21.67 6.92
CA GLU A 43 -8.68 23.02 6.48
C GLU A 43 -9.46 22.98 5.16
N THR A 44 -9.03 22.20 4.17
CA THR A 44 -9.75 21.96 2.93
C THR A 44 -11.16 21.41 3.19
N MET A 45 -11.30 20.43 4.08
CA MET A 45 -12.62 19.88 4.43
C MET A 45 -13.53 20.91 5.12
N ASN A 46 -12.98 21.74 6.00
CA ASN A 46 -13.73 22.77 6.71
C ASN A 46 -14.12 23.93 5.79
N ASN A 47 -13.40 24.10 4.69
CA ASN A 47 -13.62 25.12 3.66
C ASN A 47 -14.39 24.56 2.44
N ASN A 48 -15.29 23.60 2.66
CA ASN A 48 -16.14 22.96 1.63
C ASN A 48 -15.39 22.37 0.42
N GLY A 49 -14.16 21.92 0.63
CA GLY A 49 -13.32 21.32 -0.41
C GLY A 49 -12.41 22.33 -1.13
N GLU A 50 -12.49 23.60 -0.78
CA GLU A 50 -11.56 24.61 -1.31
C GLU A 50 -10.24 24.57 -0.53
N TRP A 51 -9.14 24.58 -1.26
CA TRP A 51 -7.81 24.57 -0.65
C TRP A 51 -7.54 25.87 0.10
N PRO A 52 -6.80 25.79 1.23
CA PRO A 52 -6.34 27.01 1.92
C PRO A 52 -5.45 27.87 1.03
N ASP A 53 -5.52 29.18 1.25
CA ASP A 53 -4.68 30.13 0.54
C ASP A 53 -3.20 29.79 0.65
N GLY A 54 -2.49 29.82 -0.47
CA GLY A 54 -1.05 29.53 -0.53
C GLY A 54 -0.69 28.04 -0.56
N LEU A 55 -1.64 27.10 -0.48
CA LEU A 55 -1.31 25.66 -0.53
C LEU A 55 -0.74 25.24 -1.89
N ARG A 56 -1.27 25.78 -2.99
CA ARG A 56 -0.74 25.51 -4.35
C ARG A 56 0.72 25.92 -4.46
N GLU A 57 1.05 27.10 -4.00
CA GLU A 57 2.39 27.66 -4.00
C GLU A 57 3.36 26.83 -3.14
N GLN A 58 2.90 26.37 -1.97
CA GLN A 58 3.70 25.51 -1.10
C GLN A 58 3.97 24.14 -1.75
N ILE A 59 2.99 23.55 -2.43
CA ILE A 59 3.19 22.29 -3.17
C ILE A 59 4.16 22.51 -4.33
N ALA A 60 4.02 23.61 -5.08
CA ALA A 60 4.92 23.94 -6.18
C ALA A 60 6.37 24.13 -5.69
N GLU A 61 6.56 24.82 -4.56
CA GLU A 61 7.89 24.98 -3.95
C GLU A 61 8.44 23.64 -3.41
N GLY A 62 7.59 22.81 -2.83
CA GLY A 62 7.92 21.44 -2.40
C GLY A 62 8.38 20.58 -3.57
N LEU A 63 7.64 20.62 -4.69
CA LEU A 63 8.00 19.92 -5.92
C LEU A 63 9.34 20.41 -6.48
N LYS A 64 9.56 21.72 -6.56
CA LYS A 64 10.82 22.30 -7.04
C LYS A 64 12.02 21.82 -6.24
N ARG A 65 11.94 21.85 -4.90
CA ARG A 65 13.02 21.33 -4.03
C ARG A 65 13.23 19.82 -4.21
N PHE A 66 12.16 19.10 -4.43
CA PHE A 66 12.20 17.66 -4.69
C PHE A 66 12.91 17.37 -6.02
N GLU A 67 12.58 18.10 -7.09
CA GLU A 67 13.26 18.01 -8.39
C GLU A 67 14.76 18.36 -8.29
N GLU A 68 15.10 19.41 -7.55
CA GLU A 68 16.49 19.81 -7.30
C GLU A 68 17.29 18.71 -6.58
N ARG A 69 16.70 18.02 -5.59
CA ARG A 69 17.39 16.93 -4.87
C ARG A 69 17.55 15.67 -5.69
N THR A 70 16.55 15.32 -6.49
CA THR A 70 16.61 14.12 -7.33
C THR A 70 17.32 14.32 -8.64
N GLY A 71 17.51 15.58 -9.09
CA GLY A 71 17.99 15.92 -10.40
C GLY A 71 17.03 15.52 -11.53
N ARG A 72 15.75 15.28 -11.23
CA ARG A 72 14.71 14.83 -12.15
C ARG A 72 13.58 15.86 -12.20
N THR A 73 12.82 15.88 -13.28
CA THR A 73 11.73 16.84 -13.46
C THR A 73 10.41 16.12 -13.70
N LEU A 74 9.34 16.52 -12.99
CA LEU A 74 8.00 16.00 -13.20
C LEU A 74 7.51 16.35 -14.62
N GLY A 75 7.27 15.33 -15.44
CA GLY A 75 6.95 15.52 -16.87
C GLY A 75 8.16 15.90 -17.74
N GLY A 76 9.40 15.84 -17.22
CA GLY A 76 10.62 16.10 -17.97
C GLY A 76 10.86 15.05 -19.04
N LYS A 77 11.16 15.49 -20.29
CA LYS A 77 11.29 14.59 -21.45
C LYS A 77 12.54 13.72 -21.41
N ASP A 78 13.63 14.23 -20.87
CA ASP A 78 14.93 13.54 -20.88
C ASP A 78 15.23 12.82 -19.56
N ASN A 79 14.71 13.33 -18.45
CA ASN A 79 14.95 12.80 -17.10
C ASN A 79 13.67 12.88 -16.26
N PRO A 80 12.65 12.09 -16.58
CA PRO A 80 11.35 12.18 -15.94
C PRO A 80 11.38 11.78 -14.47
N LEU A 81 10.80 12.61 -13.63
CA LEU A 81 10.42 12.26 -12.27
C LEU A 81 9.04 11.59 -12.31
N LEU A 82 8.96 10.34 -11.93
CA LEU A 82 7.69 9.68 -11.68
C LEU A 82 7.44 9.64 -10.18
N VAL A 83 6.21 9.94 -9.77
CA VAL A 83 5.87 10.00 -8.35
C VAL A 83 4.65 9.14 -8.00
N SER A 84 4.63 8.68 -6.76
CA SER A 84 3.43 8.17 -6.10
C SER A 84 2.81 9.26 -5.22
N VAL A 85 1.48 9.34 -5.21
CA VAL A 85 0.71 10.24 -4.35
C VAL A 85 -0.12 9.35 -3.43
N ARG A 86 0.28 9.27 -2.15
CA ARG A 86 -0.23 8.29 -1.19
C ARG A 86 -0.86 8.96 0.02
N SER A 87 -2.03 8.48 0.42
CA SER A 87 -2.63 8.87 1.70
C SER A 87 -1.78 8.47 2.90
N GLY A 88 -1.82 9.27 3.95
CA GLY A 88 -1.09 9.02 5.20
C GLY A 88 -1.89 9.49 6.43
N ALA A 89 -2.92 8.74 6.83
CA ALA A 89 -3.66 9.05 8.05
C ALA A 89 -2.84 8.77 9.31
N VAL A 90 -3.16 9.47 10.40
CA VAL A 90 -2.55 9.25 11.72
C VAL A 90 -2.78 7.82 12.22
N VAL A 91 -3.99 7.29 11.99
CA VAL A 91 -4.34 5.90 12.28
C VAL A 91 -4.37 5.11 10.98
N SER A 92 -3.71 3.95 10.96
CA SER A 92 -3.66 3.10 9.76
C SER A 92 -5.04 2.52 9.42
N MET A 93 -5.50 2.78 8.19
CA MET A 93 -6.74 2.27 7.63
C MET A 93 -6.47 1.63 6.26
N PRO A 94 -5.93 0.40 6.22
CA PRO A 94 -5.55 -0.27 4.97
C PRO A 94 -6.74 -0.40 3.99
N GLY A 95 -6.52 -0.08 2.72
CA GLY A 95 -7.54 -0.19 1.67
C GLY A 95 -8.68 0.84 1.72
N MET A 96 -8.68 1.75 2.70
CA MET A 96 -9.79 2.70 2.87
C MET A 96 -9.60 4.02 2.13
N MET A 97 -8.37 4.37 1.78
CA MET A 97 -8.02 5.62 1.09
C MET A 97 -7.21 5.35 -0.16
N ASP A 98 -7.22 6.31 -1.06
CA ASP A 98 -6.71 6.16 -2.39
C ASP A 98 -5.19 6.41 -2.50
N THR A 99 -4.60 5.87 -3.55
CA THR A 99 -3.19 6.02 -3.94
C THR A 99 -3.15 6.19 -5.45
N ILE A 100 -2.27 7.06 -5.94
CA ILE A 100 -1.98 7.24 -7.36
C ILE A 100 -0.51 6.91 -7.57
N LEU A 101 -0.19 6.05 -8.55
CA LEU A 101 1.16 5.64 -8.90
C LEU A 101 1.53 6.12 -10.30
N ASN A 102 2.82 6.20 -10.59
CA ASN A 102 3.37 6.53 -11.90
C ASN A 102 2.98 7.91 -12.44
N LEU A 103 2.56 8.85 -11.57
CA LEU A 103 2.22 10.21 -11.99
C LEU A 103 3.47 10.90 -12.55
N GLY A 104 3.36 11.54 -13.68
CA GLY A 104 4.46 12.15 -14.45
C GLY A 104 4.80 11.39 -15.73
N ILE A 105 4.24 10.17 -15.93
CA ILE A 105 4.36 9.45 -17.19
C ILE A 105 3.35 9.99 -18.20
N SER A 106 3.77 10.15 -19.45
CA SER A 106 2.98 10.72 -20.54
C SER A 106 3.54 10.28 -21.90
N ASP A 107 2.88 10.68 -22.99
CA ASP A 107 3.42 10.46 -24.34
C ASP A 107 4.82 11.08 -24.52
N ASP A 108 5.07 12.20 -23.85
CA ASP A 108 6.36 12.91 -23.92
C ASP A 108 7.46 12.25 -23.11
N THR A 109 7.12 11.48 -22.06
CA THR A 109 8.10 10.95 -21.09
C THR A 109 8.28 9.43 -21.18
N VAL A 110 7.32 8.69 -21.73
CA VAL A 110 7.35 7.21 -21.77
C VAL A 110 8.57 6.65 -22.48
N ALA A 111 9.06 7.33 -23.52
CA ALA A 111 10.25 6.91 -24.24
C ALA A 111 11.53 7.04 -23.39
N ALA A 112 11.66 8.09 -22.57
CA ALA A 112 12.78 8.25 -21.65
C ALA A 112 12.73 7.22 -20.51
N VAL A 113 11.54 6.93 -19.98
CA VAL A 113 11.33 5.86 -18.99
C VAL A 113 11.74 4.49 -19.56
N ALA A 114 11.37 4.21 -20.82
CA ALA A 114 11.73 2.98 -21.50
C ALA A 114 13.25 2.86 -21.69
N ALA A 115 13.88 3.93 -22.13
CA ALA A 115 15.34 3.98 -22.34
C ALA A 115 16.13 3.83 -21.04
N GLU A 116 15.70 4.50 -19.96
CA GLU A 116 16.34 4.37 -18.65
C GLU A 116 16.23 2.94 -18.08
N ALA A 117 15.10 2.29 -18.30
CA ALA A 117 14.86 0.94 -17.82
C ALA A 117 15.45 -0.15 -18.73
N ASP A 118 15.89 0.21 -19.93
CA ASP A 118 16.18 -0.72 -21.02
C ASP A 118 15.03 -1.73 -21.24
N ASN A 119 13.79 -1.25 -21.07
CA ASN A 119 12.60 -2.08 -21.08
C ASN A 119 11.37 -1.30 -21.54
N GLU A 120 11.04 -1.42 -22.82
CA GLU A 120 9.91 -0.72 -23.41
C GLU A 120 8.57 -1.21 -22.85
N ARG A 121 8.44 -2.53 -22.66
CA ARG A 121 7.22 -3.12 -22.09
C ARG A 121 6.92 -2.54 -20.70
N PHE A 122 7.94 -2.43 -19.85
CA PHE A 122 7.82 -1.85 -18.51
C PHE A 122 7.24 -0.42 -18.55
N ALA A 123 7.78 0.43 -19.42
CA ALA A 123 7.35 1.83 -19.50
C ALA A 123 5.89 1.95 -19.95
N TRP A 124 5.48 1.17 -20.96
CA TRP A 124 4.10 1.18 -21.44
C TRP A 124 3.12 0.56 -20.44
N ASP A 125 3.53 -0.45 -19.66
CA ASP A 125 2.70 -0.96 -18.56
C ASP A 125 2.53 0.07 -17.43
N CYS A 126 3.58 0.80 -17.07
CA CYS A 126 3.47 1.92 -16.12
C CYS A 126 2.51 3.00 -16.62
N TYR A 127 2.53 3.31 -17.92
CA TYR A 127 1.64 4.31 -18.50
C TYR A 127 0.18 3.83 -18.52
N ARG A 128 -0.06 2.59 -18.93
CA ARG A 128 -1.39 1.98 -18.86
C ARG A 128 -1.96 2.03 -17.43
N ARG A 129 -1.17 1.58 -16.45
CA ARG A 129 -1.56 1.59 -15.02
C ARG A 129 -1.84 3.00 -14.51
N PHE A 130 -1.05 3.98 -14.93
CA PHE A 130 -1.28 5.38 -14.55
C PHE A 130 -2.62 5.89 -15.08
N ILE A 131 -2.93 5.68 -16.36
CA ILE A 131 -4.19 6.19 -16.95
C ILE A 131 -5.40 5.56 -16.24
N GLN A 132 -5.38 4.24 -16.03
CA GLN A 132 -6.44 3.56 -15.30
C GLN A 132 -6.59 4.13 -13.89
N MET A 133 -5.54 4.10 -13.09
CA MET A 133 -5.59 4.51 -11.68
C MET A 133 -5.95 5.99 -11.52
N TYR A 134 -5.37 6.86 -12.34
CA TYR A 134 -5.70 8.28 -12.33
C TYR A 134 -7.15 8.52 -12.77
N GLY A 135 -7.60 7.86 -13.82
CA GLY A 135 -8.98 7.92 -14.30
C GLY A 135 -9.99 7.49 -13.23
N GLU A 136 -9.73 6.37 -12.57
CA GLU A 136 -10.62 5.85 -11.52
C GLU A 136 -10.61 6.73 -10.26
N VAL A 137 -9.45 7.05 -9.75
CA VAL A 137 -9.28 7.68 -8.43
C VAL A 137 -9.49 9.19 -8.49
N VAL A 138 -8.93 9.84 -9.49
CA VAL A 138 -8.94 11.31 -9.58
C VAL A 138 -10.15 11.82 -10.34
N GLU A 139 -10.42 11.23 -11.49
CA GLU A 139 -11.46 11.69 -12.41
C GLU A 139 -12.81 10.98 -12.21
N GLY A 140 -12.84 9.90 -11.40
CA GLY A 140 -14.08 9.18 -11.07
C GLY A 140 -14.65 8.34 -12.22
N ILE A 141 -13.82 7.97 -13.18
CA ILE A 141 -14.21 7.11 -14.30
C ILE A 141 -14.42 5.68 -13.77
N SER A 142 -15.43 4.97 -14.27
CA SER A 142 -15.67 3.58 -13.87
C SER A 142 -14.53 2.67 -14.26
N GLY A 143 -13.90 1.99 -13.28
CA GLY A 143 -12.80 1.05 -13.49
C GLY A 143 -13.14 -0.10 -14.45
N HIS A 144 -14.41 -0.53 -14.48
CA HIS A 144 -14.86 -1.58 -15.41
C HIS A 144 -14.58 -1.27 -16.88
N LEU A 145 -14.59 -0.01 -17.29
CA LEU A 145 -14.29 0.36 -18.68
C LEU A 145 -12.86 -0.03 -19.06
N TYR A 146 -11.91 0.19 -18.16
CA TYR A 146 -10.50 -0.16 -18.36
C TYR A 146 -10.27 -1.67 -18.23
N GLU A 147 -10.94 -2.31 -17.26
CA GLU A 147 -10.84 -3.76 -17.03
C GLU A 147 -11.41 -4.57 -18.21
N ASP A 148 -12.52 -4.12 -18.79
CA ASP A 148 -13.12 -4.75 -19.97
C ASP A 148 -12.19 -4.64 -21.18
N ALA A 149 -11.58 -3.47 -21.41
CA ALA A 149 -10.62 -3.27 -22.50
C ALA A 149 -9.36 -4.13 -22.33
N LEU A 150 -8.81 -4.20 -21.12
CA LEU A 150 -7.67 -5.05 -20.78
C LEU A 150 -8.01 -6.54 -20.97
N SER A 151 -9.19 -6.96 -20.52
CA SER A 151 -9.67 -8.34 -20.66
C SER A 151 -9.89 -8.72 -22.12
N ALA A 152 -10.45 -7.80 -22.91
CA ALA A 152 -10.63 -7.99 -24.36
C ALA A 152 -9.28 -8.14 -25.08
N LYS A 153 -8.28 -7.31 -24.72
CA LYS A 153 -6.93 -7.40 -25.29
C LYS A 153 -6.25 -8.73 -24.93
N LYS A 154 -6.35 -9.18 -23.69
CA LYS A 154 -5.83 -10.51 -23.29
C LYS A 154 -6.49 -11.65 -24.06
N ALA A 155 -7.81 -11.60 -24.21
CA ALA A 155 -8.54 -12.60 -24.99
C ALA A 155 -8.15 -12.60 -26.48
N GLU A 156 -7.98 -11.40 -27.10
CA GLU A 156 -7.50 -11.26 -28.49
C GLU A 156 -6.13 -11.91 -28.69
N LYS A 157 -5.22 -11.74 -27.72
CA LYS A 157 -3.85 -12.28 -27.79
C LYS A 157 -3.73 -13.71 -27.27
N GLY A 158 -4.78 -14.25 -26.67
CA GLY A 158 -4.79 -15.62 -26.12
C GLY A 158 -3.89 -15.79 -24.90
N VAL A 159 -3.75 -14.74 -24.07
CA VAL A 159 -2.93 -14.73 -22.85
C VAL A 159 -3.80 -14.58 -21.59
N GLU A 160 -3.30 -15.08 -20.45
CA GLU A 160 -4.02 -14.99 -19.17
C GLU A 160 -3.52 -13.85 -18.29
N GLY A 161 -2.21 -13.65 -18.25
CA GLY A 161 -1.57 -12.66 -17.39
C GLY A 161 -1.32 -11.32 -18.07
N ASP A 162 -1.41 -10.22 -17.31
CA ASP A 162 -1.02 -8.88 -17.79
C ASP A 162 0.46 -8.85 -18.21
N THR A 163 1.28 -9.67 -17.56
CA THR A 163 2.73 -9.79 -17.83
C THR A 163 3.04 -10.44 -19.17
N ASP A 164 2.07 -11.12 -19.77
CA ASP A 164 2.24 -11.81 -21.05
C ASP A 164 1.99 -10.89 -22.25
N LEU A 165 1.41 -9.69 -22.02
CA LEU A 165 1.21 -8.68 -23.06
C LEU A 165 2.55 -8.06 -23.47
N THR A 166 2.73 -7.88 -24.78
CA THR A 166 3.92 -7.25 -25.36
C THR A 166 3.90 -5.73 -25.20
N ALA A 167 5.01 -5.06 -25.48
CA ALA A 167 5.08 -3.59 -25.52
C ALA A 167 4.09 -3.01 -26.54
N GLU A 168 3.93 -3.65 -27.69
CA GLU A 168 3.00 -3.20 -28.73
C GLU A 168 1.54 -3.32 -28.28
N ASP A 169 1.17 -4.44 -27.64
CA ASP A 169 -0.17 -4.62 -27.08
C ASP A 169 -0.49 -3.55 -26.03
N LEU A 170 0.50 -3.18 -25.20
CA LEU A 170 0.35 -2.15 -24.19
C LEU A 170 0.25 -0.74 -24.79
N LYS A 171 0.92 -0.45 -25.90
CA LYS A 171 0.73 0.80 -26.65
C LYS A 171 -0.69 0.94 -27.18
N GLU A 172 -1.22 -0.14 -27.75
CA GLU A 172 -2.61 -0.17 -28.22
C GLU A 172 -3.59 0.05 -27.06
N LEU A 173 -3.36 -0.61 -25.91
CA LEU A 173 -4.17 -0.41 -24.71
C LEU A 173 -4.08 1.01 -24.15
N VAL A 174 -2.92 1.63 -24.14
CA VAL A 174 -2.76 3.04 -23.72
C VAL A 174 -3.57 3.96 -24.62
N ALA A 175 -3.57 3.74 -25.94
CA ALA A 175 -4.39 4.52 -26.87
C ALA A 175 -5.89 4.34 -26.59
N GLU A 176 -6.34 3.11 -26.34
CA GLU A 176 -7.73 2.80 -26.00
C GLU A 176 -8.13 3.39 -24.65
N PHE A 177 -7.28 3.28 -23.62
CA PHE A 177 -7.53 3.87 -22.29
C PHE A 177 -7.63 5.41 -22.35
N LYS A 178 -6.82 6.05 -23.17
CA LYS A 178 -6.93 7.50 -23.42
C LYS A 178 -8.24 7.85 -24.09
N GLN A 179 -8.70 7.06 -25.07
CA GLN A 179 -10.00 7.27 -25.70
C GLN A 179 -11.14 7.11 -24.71
N ILE A 180 -11.13 6.04 -23.88
CA ILE A 180 -12.10 5.82 -22.80
C ILE A 180 -12.15 7.04 -21.87
N SER A 181 -10.98 7.56 -21.48
CA SER A 181 -10.88 8.72 -20.60
C SER A 181 -11.42 10.00 -21.25
N ASP A 182 -11.07 10.24 -22.50
CA ASP A 182 -11.55 11.41 -23.24
C ASP A 182 -13.07 11.38 -23.46
N GLU A 183 -13.62 10.22 -23.79
CA GLU A 183 -15.07 10.05 -23.95
C GLU A 183 -15.81 10.25 -22.63
N ALA A 184 -15.31 9.69 -21.53
CA ALA A 184 -15.91 9.82 -20.21
C ALA A 184 -15.90 11.27 -19.69
N LEU A 185 -14.86 12.04 -20.02
CA LEU A 185 -14.66 13.41 -19.56
C LEU A 185 -15.06 14.48 -20.58
N GLY A 186 -15.54 14.09 -21.76
CA GLY A 186 -15.86 15.03 -22.82
C GLY A 186 -14.66 15.88 -23.29
N GLY A 187 -13.45 15.31 -23.30
CA GLY A 187 -12.20 15.95 -23.70
C GLY A 187 -11.53 16.80 -22.59
N ALA A 188 -11.93 16.63 -21.31
CA ALA A 188 -11.37 17.39 -20.20
C ALA A 188 -10.15 16.72 -19.51
N TRP A 189 -9.57 15.68 -20.11
CA TRP A 189 -8.35 15.05 -19.58
C TRP A 189 -7.17 16.03 -19.62
N THR A 190 -6.53 16.23 -18.45
CA THR A 190 -5.34 17.09 -18.39
C THR A 190 -4.06 16.31 -18.65
N THR A 191 -3.20 16.86 -19.49
CA THR A 191 -1.85 16.33 -19.76
C THR A 191 -0.75 17.11 -19.03
N ASP A 192 -1.09 18.18 -18.30
CA ASP A 192 -0.15 18.92 -17.48
C ASP A 192 0.17 18.12 -16.20
N PRO A 193 1.41 17.64 -16.02
CA PRO A 193 1.77 16.80 -14.89
C PRO A 193 1.68 17.52 -13.53
N VAL A 194 1.85 18.82 -13.49
CA VAL A 194 1.71 19.62 -12.26
C VAL A 194 0.23 19.75 -11.88
N GLU A 195 -0.64 20.00 -12.85
CA GLU A 195 -2.08 20.01 -12.60
C GLU A 195 -2.59 18.63 -12.24
N GLN A 196 -2.06 17.57 -12.84
CA GLN A 196 -2.33 16.18 -12.43
C GLN A 196 -1.93 15.94 -10.97
N LEU A 197 -0.80 16.46 -10.52
CA LEU A 197 -0.35 16.36 -9.13
C LEU A 197 -1.33 17.07 -8.19
N TYR A 198 -1.77 18.29 -8.51
CA TYR A 198 -2.74 19.02 -7.69
C TYR A 198 -4.07 18.25 -7.57
N ARG A 199 -4.60 17.74 -8.67
CA ARG A 199 -5.83 16.95 -8.67
C ARG A 199 -5.66 15.65 -7.90
N ALA A 200 -4.50 15.00 -7.97
CA ALA A 200 -4.19 13.80 -7.21
C ALA A 200 -4.15 14.08 -5.69
N VAL A 201 -3.53 15.18 -5.26
CA VAL A 201 -3.54 15.61 -3.85
C VAL A 201 -4.98 15.85 -3.37
N ASP A 202 -5.78 16.55 -4.17
CA ASP A 202 -7.19 16.80 -3.87
C ASP A 202 -8.00 15.50 -3.76
N ALA A 203 -7.80 14.57 -4.69
CA ALA A 203 -8.45 13.26 -4.65
C ALA A 203 -8.12 12.48 -3.37
N VAL A 204 -6.84 12.51 -2.93
CA VAL A 204 -6.44 11.89 -1.66
C VAL A 204 -7.12 12.59 -0.47
N PHE A 205 -7.23 13.92 -0.45
CA PHE A 205 -7.98 14.61 0.60
C PHE A 205 -9.45 14.19 0.62
N ARG A 206 -10.10 14.13 -0.55
CA ARG A 206 -11.50 13.69 -0.69
C ARG A 206 -11.69 12.25 -0.22
N SER A 207 -10.70 11.38 -0.44
CA SER A 207 -10.78 9.97 -0.06
C SER A 207 -10.93 9.76 1.46
N TRP A 208 -10.54 10.73 2.28
CA TRP A 208 -10.82 10.73 3.72
C TRP A 208 -12.32 10.72 4.02
N GLY A 209 -13.15 11.33 3.16
CA GLY A 209 -14.61 11.35 3.25
C GLY A 209 -15.33 10.21 2.53
N ASN A 210 -14.63 9.27 1.91
CA ASN A 210 -15.25 8.16 1.20
C ASN A 210 -16.08 7.28 2.14
N PRO A 211 -17.20 6.68 1.69
CA PRO A 211 -18.09 5.84 2.52
C PRO A 211 -17.34 4.73 3.25
N ARG A 212 -16.43 4.02 2.58
CA ARG A 212 -15.60 2.96 3.20
C ARG A 212 -14.70 3.50 4.31
N ALA A 213 -14.10 4.68 4.12
CA ALA A 213 -13.28 5.33 5.15
C ALA A 213 -14.13 5.82 6.33
N GLU A 214 -15.34 6.33 6.08
CA GLU A 214 -16.27 6.72 7.15
C GLU A 214 -16.72 5.54 8.00
N VAL A 215 -17.11 4.42 7.38
CA VAL A 215 -17.50 3.20 8.08
C VAL A 215 -16.35 2.70 8.95
N SER A 216 -15.14 2.63 8.38
CA SER A 216 -13.94 2.21 9.11
C SER A 216 -13.63 3.13 10.29
N ARG A 217 -13.71 4.46 10.11
CA ARG A 217 -13.48 5.41 11.21
C ARG A 217 -14.50 5.26 12.33
N LYS A 218 -15.79 5.13 11.99
CA LYS A 218 -16.86 4.90 12.99
C LYS A 218 -16.63 3.62 13.78
N ALA A 219 -16.30 2.53 13.10
CA ALA A 219 -16.04 1.24 13.73
C ALA A 219 -14.81 1.25 14.66
N ASN A 220 -13.82 2.09 14.36
CA ASN A 220 -12.57 2.18 15.12
C ASN A 220 -12.47 3.44 16.00
N TYR A 221 -13.55 4.18 16.19
CA TYR A 221 -13.61 5.42 17.00
C TYR A 221 -12.56 6.48 16.60
N ILE A 222 -12.28 6.58 15.29
CA ILE A 222 -11.33 7.54 14.70
C ILE A 222 -12.05 8.86 14.38
N SER A 223 -11.60 9.98 14.97
CA SER A 223 -12.20 11.29 14.70
C SER A 223 -12.02 11.71 13.24
N ARG A 224 -13.06 12.32 12.67
CA ARG A 224 -13.01 12.94 11.34
C ARG A 224 -11.98 14.09 11.28
N ASP A 225 -11.77 14.78 12.38
CA ASP A 225 -10.91 15.98 12.46
C ASP A 225 -9.41 15.66 12.37
N LEU A 226 -9.03 14.38 12.33
CA LEU A 226 -7.63 13.99 12.15
C LEU A 226 -7.14 14.23 10.71
N GLY A 227 -8.01 14.10 9.71
CA GLY A 227 -7.64 14.23 8.32
C GLY A 227 -6.65 13.18 7.84
N THR A 228 -6.14 13.37 6.64
CA THR A 228 -5.05 12.59 6.06
C THR A 228 -3.94 13.50 5.53
N ALA A 229 -2.70 13.10 5.72
CA ALA A 229 -1.59 13.69 4.98
C ALA A 229 -1.53 13.10 3.57
N VAL A 230 -0.83 13.77 2.67
CA VAL A 230 -0.51 13.26 1.33
C VAL A 230 1.00 13.19 1.17
N ASN A 231 1.51 12.00 0.91
CA ASN A 231 2.92 11.77 0.68
C ASN A 231 3.17 11.68 -0.83
N VAL A 232 3.92 12.64 -1.36
CA VAL A 232 4.40 12.67 -2.75
C VAL A 232 5.83 12.16 -2.75
N MET A 233 6.05 10.99 -3.32
CA MET A 233 7.35 10.31 -3.23
C MET A 233 7.80 9.84 -4.61
N GLN A 234 9.10 9.85 -4.85
CA GLN A 234 9.68 9.25 -6.03
C GLN A 234 9.25 7.79 -6.16
N MET A 235 8.84 7.39 -7.35
CA MET A 235 8.60 5.99 -7.65
C MET A 235 9.91 5.20 -7.60
N VAL A 236 9.85 4.02 -7.01
CA VAL A 236 10.84 2.95 -7.10
C VAL A 236 10.14 1.70 -7.61
N PHE A 237 10.78 0.98 -8.51
CA PHE A 237 10.11 0.00 -9.33
C PHE A 237 10.58 -1.43 -9.06
N GLY A 238 9.69 -2.23 -8.49
CA GLY A 238 9.90 -3.67 -8.30
C GLY A 238 9.71 -4.50 -9.58
N ASN A 239 9.29 -3.87 -10.67
CA ASN A 239 8.97 -4.51 -11.96
C ASN A 239 9.91 -4.12 -13.11
N ARG A 240 11.18 -3.78 -12.80
CA ARG A 240 12.22 -3.52 -13.80
C ARG A 240 12.94 -4.78 -14.33
N GLY A 241 12.49 -5.96 -13.93
CA GLY A 241 13.09 -7.23 -14.31
C GLY A 241 13.42 -8.11 -13.10
N GLU A 242 14.15 -9.18 -13.33
CA GLU A 242 14.40 -10.23 -12.33
C GLU A 242 15.29 -9.80 -11.14
N THR A 243 16.01 -8.69 -11.25
CA THR A 243 16.78 -8.09 -10.16
C THR A 243 15.97 -7.09 -9.33
N SER A 244 14.68 -6.98 -9.63
CA SER A 244 13.74 -6.09 -8.95
C SER A 244 12.61 -6.91 -8.32
N ALA A 245 12.12 -6.44 -7.18
CA ALA A 245 11.07 -7.11 -6.41
C ALA A 245 10.30 -6.12 -5.56
N THR A 246 9.14 -6.53 -5.08
CA THR A 246 8.40 -5.83 -4.03
C THR A 246 7.90 -6.83 -3.02
N GLY A 247 7.66 -6.39 -1.79
CA GLY A 247 7.19 -7.30 -0.75
C GLY A 247 6.75 -6.61 0.52
N VAL A 248 6.20 -7.45 1.39
CA VAL A 248 5.76 -7.09 2.74
C VAL A 248 6.40 -8.04 3.74
N CYS A 249 6.79 -7.54 4.89
CA CYS A 249 7.36 -8.39 5.92
C CYS A 249 7.08 -7.89 7.33
N PHE A 250 7.20 -8.79 8.27
CA PHE A 250 7.07 -8.55 9.70
C PHE A 250 8.36 -8.98 10.41
N THR A 251 8.78 -8.22 11.40
CA THR A 251 9.98 -8.57 12.20
C THR A 251 9.75 -9.75 13.14
N ARG A 252 8.48 -10.09 13.39
CA ARG A 252 8.03 -11.29 14.11
C ARG A 252 6.76 -11.82 13.48
N ASN A 253 6.45 -13.09 13.68
CA ASN A 253 5.22 -13.68 13.16
C ASN A 253 3.98 -13.01 13.79
N PRO A 254 3.10 -12.36 13.01
CA PRO A 254 1.94 -11.64 13.53
C PRO A 254 0.86 -12.55 14.13
N SER A 255 0.89 -13.85 13.82
CA SER A 255 -0.08 -14.84 14.31
C SER A 255 0.40 -15.51 15.59
N THR A 256 1.70 -15.85 15.69
CA THR A 256 2.27 -16.62 16.82
C THR A 256 3.14 -15.79 17.75
N GLY A 257 3.67 -14.66 17.30
CA GLY A 257 4.63 -13.83 18.04
C GLY A 257 6.07 -14.31 17.99
N GLU A 258 6.33 -15.43 17.30
CA GLU A 258 7.68 -15.98 17.18
C GLU A 258 8.60 -15.01 16.44
N LYS A 259 9.83 -14.88 16.98
CA LYS A 259 10.89 -14.08 16.34
C LYS A 259 11.39 -14.81 15.11
N GLY A 260 11.45 -14.12 14.00
CA GLY A 260 11.91 -14.68 12.72
C GLY A 260 11.42 -13.89 11.54
N ILE A 261 11.82 -14.37 10.36
CA ILE A 261 11.46 -13.73 9.09
C ILE A 261 10.06 -14.23 8.69
N TYR A 262 9.13 -13.31 8.63
CA TYR A 262 7.78 -13.59 8.17
C TYR A 262 7.40 -12.55 7.10
N GLY A 263 6.94 -13.02 5.96
CA GLY A 263 6.55 -12.14 4.86
C GLY A 263 6.64 -12.80 3.50
N GLU A 264 6.28 -12.02 2.50
CA GLU A 264 6.15 -12.46 1.12
C GLU A 264 6.74 -11.42 0.17
N PHE A 265 7.22 -11.88 -0.98
CA PHE A 265 7.73 -11.01 -2.03
C PHE A 265 7.40 -11.57 -3.43
N LEU A 266 7.39 -10.67 -4.42
CA LEU A 266 7.31 -11.01 -5.83
C LEU A 266 8.47 -10.35 -6.58
N THR A 267 9.17 -11.11 -7.40
CA THR A 267 10.11 -10.56 -8.38
C THR A 267 9.34 -9.99 -9.57
N ASN A 268 9.92 -8.98 -10.18
CA ASN A 268 9.35 -8.31 -11.35
C ASN A 268 7.86 -7.95 -11.17
N ALA A 269 7.54 -7.22 -10.09
CA ALA A 269 6.18 -6.87 -9.69
C ALA A 269 6.10 -5.48 -9.04
N GLN A 270 4.96 -4.83 -9.17
CA GLN A 270 4.61 -3.64 -8.37
C GLN A 270 3.89 -4.03 -7.08
N GLY A 271 3.81 -3.11 -6.11
CA GLY A 271 3.20 -3.38 -4.81
C GLY A 271 1.74 -3.83 -4.89
N GLU A 272 1.00 -3.35 -5.88
CA GLU A 272 -0.38 -3.75 -6.16
C GLU A 272 -0.50 -5.25 -6.47
N ASP A 273 0.46 -5.81 -7.21
CA ASP A 273 0.44 -7.21 -7.62
C ASP A 273 0.53 -8.17 -6.43
N VAL A 274 1.20 -7.73 -5.33
CA VAL A 274 1.27 -8.50 -4.07
C VAL A 274 -0.06 -8.45 -3.32
N VAL A 275 -0.69 -7.27 -3.28
CA VAL A 275 -1.91 -7.05 -2.50
C VAL A 275 -3.16 -7.57 -3.21
N ALA A 276 -3.21 -7.47 -4.55
CA ALA A 276 -4.35 -7.89 -5.35
C ALA A 276 -4.45 -9.41 -5.57
N GLY A 277 -3.42 -10.18 -5.18
CA GLY A 277 -3.42 -11.64 -5.33
C GLY A 277 -3.38 -12.13 -6.79
N ILE A 278 -3.00 -11.27 -7.73
CA ILE A 278 -2.92 -11.58 -9.16
C ILE A 278 -1.86 -12.65 -9.44
N ARG A 279 -0.79 -12.65 -8.64
CA ARG A 279 0.32 -13.61 -8.72
C ARG A 279 0.55 -14.22 -7.34
N THR A 280 0.91 -15.51 -7.26
CA THR A 280 1.25 -16.16 -5.99
C THR A 280 2.58 -15.66 -5.47
N PRO A 281 2.63 -14.96 -4.31
CA PRO A 281 3.88 -14.50 -3.73
C PRO A 281 4.75 -15.66 -3.26
N ARG A 282 6.06 -15.42 -3.22
CA ARG A 282 7.03 -16.34 -2.65
C ARG A 282 7.29 -16.00 -1.19
N HIS A 283 7.63 -17.00 -0.40
CA HIS A 283 8.04 -16.81 0.99
C HIS A 283 9.32 -15.98 1.08
N LEU A 284 9.36 -15.01 2.01
CA LEU A 284 10.53 -14.12 2.15
C LEU A 284 11.84 -14.87 2.41
N SER A 285 11.79 -16.05 3.06
CA SER A 285 12.97 -16.91 3.25
C SER A 285 13.64 -17.38 1.97
N GLU A 286 12.93 -17.37 0.83
CA GLU A 286 13.47 -17.75 -0.47
C GLU A 286 14.23 -16.60 -1.15
N MET A 287 14.05 -15.37 -0.64
CA MET A 287 14.64 -14.15 -1.25
C MET A 287 16.19 -14.21 -1.21
N GLY A 288 16.77 -14.83 -0.18
CA GLY A 288 18.22 -14.98 -0.06
C GLY A 288 18.87 -15.78 -1.20
N ALA A 289 18.13 -16.66 -1.85
CA ALA A 289 18.61 -17.41 -3.01
C ALA A 289 18.53 -16.61 -4.33
N VAL A 290 17.68 -15.57 -4.40
CA VAL A 290 17.38 -14.81 -5.63
C VAL A 290 18.05 -13.44 -5.60
N LEU A 291 17.98 -12.75 -4.47
CA LEU A 291 18.46 -11.38 -4.24
C LEU A 291 19.27 -11.31 -2.93
N PRO A 292 20.41 -11.99 -2.83
CA PRO A 292 21.11 -12.19 -1.55
C PRO A 292 21.56 -10.90 -0.87
N GLU A 293 22.06 -9.92 -1.61
CA GLU A 293 22.54 -8.65 -1.04
C GLU A 293 21.35 -7.84 -0.46
N ALA A 294 20.30 -7.66 -1.23
CA ALA A 294 19.10 -6.95 -0.78
C ALA A 294 18.41 -7.69 0.38
N TYR A 295 18.46 -9.02 0.41
CA TYR A 295 17.95 -9.80 1.52
C TYR A 295 18.72 -9.55 2.83
N HIS A 296 20.04 -9.51 2.80
CA HIS A 296 20.83 -9.19 3.98
C HIS A 296 20.58 -7.76 4.47
N GLU A 297 20.52 -6.79 3.53
CA GLU A 297 20.19 -5.41 3.88
C GLU A 297 18.78 -5.27 4.49
N LEU A 298 17.81 -6.06 3.99
CA LEU A 298 16.47 -6.11 4.57
C LEU A 298 16.49 -6.64 6.00
N LEU A 299 17.22 -7.73 6.27
CA LEU A 299 17.35 -8.30 7.62
C LEU A 299 17.97 -7.31 8.61
N ASP A 300 19.02 -6.60 8.21
CA ASP A 300 19.66 -5.58 9.03
C ASP A 300 18.70 -4.41 9.30
N THR A 301 17.95 -4.02 8.28
CA THR A 301 16.92 -2.97 8.40
C THR A 301 15.79 -3.39 9.35
N MET A 302 15.30 -4.63 9.23
CA MET A 302 14.28 -5.20 10.14
C MET A 302 14.75 -5.15 11.59
N ALA A 303 15.98 -5.61 11.86
CA ALA A 303 16.56 -5.61 13.21
C ALA A 303 16.72 -4.18 13.76
N ARG A 304 17.18 -3.23 12.92
CA ARG A 304 17.32 -1.81 13.29
C ARG A 304 15.99 -1.18 13.63
N LEU A 305 14.96 -1.40 12.82
CA LEU A 305 13.63 -0.81 13.03
C LEU A 305 12.94 -1.41 14.26
N GLU A 306 12.96 -2.73 14.45
CA GLU A 306 12.41 -3.35 15.66
C GLU A 306 13.10 -2.83 16.92
N GLY A 307 14.43 -2.74 16.90
CA GLY A 307 15.21 -2.20 18.03
C GLY A 307 14.92 -0.72 18.32
N HIS A 308 14.74 0.09 17.27
CA HIS A 308 14.41 1.52 17.42
C HIS A 308 13.00 1.75 17.98
N TYR A 309 11.99 1.11 17.38
CA TYR A 309 10.60 1.24 17.83
C TYR A 309 10.28 0.40 19.07
N LYS A 310 11.19 -0.51 19.44
CA LYS A 310 11.05 -1.46 20.56
C LYS A 310 9.76 -2.29 20.46
N ASP A 311 9.31 -2.56 19.26
CA ASP A 311 8.10 -3.33 18.97
C ASP A 311 8.18 -3.97 17.58
N MET A 312 7.40 -5.06 17.40
CA MET A 312 7.26 -5.71 16.10
C MET A 312 6.82 -4.71 15.02
N GLN A 313 7.54 -4.70 13.91
CA GLN A 313 7.25 -3.84 12.76
C GLN A 313 6.64 -4.63 11.62
N ASP A 314 5.72 -3.99 10.93
CA ASP A 314 5.13 -4.35 9.62
C ASP A 314 5.74 -3.40 8.59
N LEU A 315 6.39 -3.96 7.58
CA LEU A 315 7.25 -3.25 6.65
C LEU A 315 6.81 -3.52 5.22
N GLU A 316 6.80 -2.46 4.41
CA GLU A 316 6.67 -2.55 2.96
C GLU A 316 7.99 -2.13 2.31
N PHE A 317 8.45 -2.91 1.34
CA PHE A 317 9.72 -2.63 0.66
C PHE A 317 9.64 -2.88 -0.85
N THR A 318 10.53 -2.25 -1.56
CA THR A 318 10.76 -2.49 -2.99
C THR A 318 12.27 -2.60 -3.24
N ILE A 319 12.64 -3.50 -4.11
CA ILE A 319 14.01 -3.66 -4.61
C ILE A 319 14.01 -3.26 -6.06
N GLU A 320 14.78 -2.25 -6.41
CA GLU A 320 14.96 -1.80 -7.77
C GLU A 320 16.39 -2.06 -8.21
N ASN A 321 16.57 -2.94 -9.21
CA ASN A 321 17.88 -3.31 -9.73
C ASN A 321 18.87 -3.69 -8.61
N GLY A 322 18.43 -4.53 -7.69
CA GLY A 322 19.22 -5.01 -6.55
C GLY A 322 19.30 -4.06 -5.35
N LYS A 323 18.84 -2.81 -5.47
CA LYS A 323 18.87 -1.83 -4.39
C LYS A 323 17.59 -1.82 -3.59
N LEU A 324 17.69 -1.99 -2.28
CA LEU A 324 16.56 -1.97 -1.34
C LEU A 324 16.07 -0.54 -1.08
N TYR A 325 14.76 -0.39 -1.02
CA TYR A 325 14.06 0.81 -0.54
C TYR A 325 12.91 0.40 0.38
N MET A 326 12.85 1.02 1.55
CA MET A 326 11.73 0.87 2.46
C MET A 326 10.65 1.91 2.13
N LEU A 327 9.41 1.46 1.96
CA LEU A 327 8.30 2.33 1.60
C LEU A 327 7.42 2.70 2.79
N GLN A 328 7.37 1.83 3.80
CA GLN A 328 6.56 2.03 4.99
C GLN A 328 7.09 1.19 6.15
N THR A 329 6.97 1.74 7.36
CA THR A 329 7.06 1.01 8.62
C THR A 329 5.88 1.39 9.50
N ARG A 330 5.36 0.40 10.23
CA ARG A 330 4.31 0.61 11.24
C ARG A 330 4.37 -0.48 12.30
N ASN A 331 3.80 -0.22 13.48
CA ASN A 331 3.60 -1.27 14.46
C ASN A 331 2.70 -2.35 13.86
N GLY A 332 3.19 -3.58 13.85
CA GLY A 332 2.51 -4.70 13.20
C GLY A 332 1.19 -5.04 13.90
N LYS A 333 0.12 -5.13 13.12
CA LYS A 333 -1.13 -5.74 13.59
C LYS A 333 -0.86 -7.20 13.89
N ARG A 334 -1.42 -7.70 15.00
CA ARG A 334 -1.13 -9.04 15.50
C ARG A 334 -2.30 -9.64 16.25
N THR A 335 -2.34 -10.95 16.35
CA THR A 335 -3.33 -11.64 17.19
C THR A 335 -3.08 -11.35 18.67
N ALA A 336 -4.09 -11.60 19.52
CA ALA A 336 -3.95 -11.46 20.97
C ALA A 336 -2.84 -12.38 21.54
N ALA A 337 -2.74 -13.61 21.05
CA ALA A 337 -1.69 -14.55 21.45
C ALA A 337 -0.30 -14.04 21.08
N ALA A 338 -0.14 -13.52 19.85
CA ALA A 338 1.11 -12.93 19.42
C ALA A 338 1.47 -11.68 20.23
N ALA A 339 0.49 -10.83 20.57
CA ALA A 339 0.71 -9.62 21.38
C ALA A 339 1.29 -9.98 22.76
N LEU A 340 0.72 -10.96 23.44
CA LEU A 340 1.22 -11.45 24.73
C LEU A 340 2.65 -12.03 24.61
N LYS A 341 2.86 -12.90 23.62
CA LYS A 341 4.17 -13.51 23.40
C LYS A 341 5.24 -12.46 23.10
N ILE A 342 4.97 -11.54 22.19
CA ILE A 342 5.90 -10.46 21.81
C ILE A 342 6.22 -9.58 23.03
N ALA A 343 5.22 -9.19 23.81
CA ALA A 343 5.43 -8.38 25.01
C ALA A 343 6.31 -9.10 26.03
N SER A 344 6.09 -10.41 26.25
CA SER A 344 6.93 -11.23 27.12
C SER A 344 8.37 -11.36 26.59
N ASP A 345 8.52 -11.70 25.32
CA ASP A 345 9.84 -11.87 24.69
C ASP A 345 10.65 -10.57 24.74
N LEU A 346 10.03 -9.40 24.47
CA LEU A 346 10.70 -8.10 24.53
C LEU A 346 11.17 -7.74 25.96
N VAL A 347 10.46 -8.21 27.00
CA VAL A 347 10.93 -8.10 28.39
C VAL A 347 12.12 -9.00 28.65
N ASP A 348 12.04 -10.26 28.22
CA ASP A 348 13.11 -11.24 28.41
C ASP A 348 14.38 -10.85 27.62
N GLU A 349 14.21 -10.22 26.46
CA GLU A 349 15.28 -9.63 25.64
C GLU A 349 15.85 -8.32 26.24
N GLY A 350 15.23 -7.76 27.28
CA GLY A 350 15.65 -6.51 27.92
C GLY A 350 15.35 -5.24 27.09
N VAL A 351 14.48 -5.33 26.10
CA VAL A 351 14.11 -4.22 25.20
C VAL A 351 13.12 -3.27 25.85
N ILE A 352 12.17 -3.81 26.64
CA ILE A 352 11.17 -3.08 27.40
C ILE A 352 11.09 -3.60 28.84
N ASP A 353 10.54 -2.82 29.75
CA ASP A 353 10.24 -3.27 31.11
C ASP A 353 8.85 -3.93 31.21
N LYS A 354 8.58 -4.60 32.36
CA LYS A 354 7.30 -5.25 32.61
C LYS A 354 6.11 -4.27 32.62
N ALA A 355 6.32 -3.04 33.06
CA ALA A 355 5.27 -2.04 33.12
C ALA A 355 4.87 -1.60 31.71
N GLU A 356 5.85 -1.43 30.82
CA GLU A 356 5.61 -1.12 29.42
C GLU A 356 4.92 -2.31 28.71
N ALA A 357 5.36 -3.54 28.96
CA ALA A 357 4.71 -4.73 28.42
C ALA A 357 3.23 -4.79 28.78
N LEU A 358 2.88 -4.53 30.03
CA LEU A 358 1.48 -4.49 30.49
C LEU A 358 0.67 -3.37 29.83
N ARG A 359 1.26 -2.19 29.60
CA ARG A 359 0.57 -1.09 28.93
C ARG A 359 0.24 -1.38 27.46
N ARG A 360 0.98 -2.28 26.82
CA ARG A 360 0.78 -2.65 25.41
C ARG A 360 -0.32 -3.68 25.18
N ILE A 361 -0.75 -4.36 26.24
CA ILE A 361 -1.82 -5.35 26.18
C ILE A 361 -3.15 -4.67 26.45
N GLU A 362 -3.98 -4.58 25.44
CA GLU A 362 -5.35 -4.06 25.59
C GLU A 362 -6.24 -5.12 26.26
N PRO A 363 -7.06 -4.75 27.26
CA PRO A 363 -7.97 -5.70 27.93
C PRO A 363 -8.84 -6.50 26.96
N ALA A 364 -9.35 -5.88 25.89
CA ALA A 364 -10.14 -6.54 24.86
C ALA A 364 -9.40 -7.68 24.13
N GLN A 365 -8.06 -7.63 24.06
CA GLN A 365 -7.27 -8.71 23.50
C GLN A 365 -7.30 -9.97 24.38
N LEU A 366 -7.42 -9.81 25.71
CA LEU A 366 -7.53 -10.96 26.62
C LEU A 366 -8.86 -11.69 26.41
N ASP A 367 -9.95 -10.96 26.15
CA ASP A 367 -11.25 -11.55 25.86
C ASP A 367 -11.19 -12.42 24.60
N GLN A 368 -10.41 -12.01 23.59
CA GLN A 368 -10.22 -12.78 22.36
C GLN A 368 -9.58 -14.15 22.61
N LEU A 369 -8.73 -14.28 23.64
CA LEU A 369 -8.12 -15.57 24.01
C LEU A 369 -9.10 -16.55 24.67
N LEU A 370 -10.24 -16.03 25.12
CA LEU A 370 -11.31 -16.84 25.69
C LEU A 370 -12.32 -17.35 24.66
N HIS A 371 -12.16 -16.96 23.40
CA HIS A 371 -13.03 -17.48 22.33
C HIS A 371 -12.80 -18.98 22.12
N PRO A 372 -13.87 -19.72 21.74
CA PRO A 372 -13.75 -21.14 21.39
C PRO A 372 -12.65 -21.34 20.35
N ALA A 373 -11.80 -22.31 20.59
CA ALA A 373 -10.76 -22.74 19.68
C ALA A 373 -10.89 -24.23 19.39
N ILE A 374 -10.31 -24.69 18.28
CA ILE A 374 -10.24 -26.12 17.99
C ILE A 374 -9.22 -26.73 18.96
N ASP A 375 -9.61 -27.81 19.64
CA ASP A 375 -8.73 -28.55 20.53
C ASP A 375 -7.45 -28.98 19.77
N PRO A 376 -6.23 -28.61 20.27
CA PRO A 376 -4.97 -29.03 19.63
C PRO A 376 -4.81 -30.54 19.50
N SER A 377 -5.47 -31.34 20.34
CA SER A 377 -5.49 -32.79 20.27
C SER A 377 -6.41 -33.37 19.20
N ASN A 378 -7.20 -32.52 18.53
CA ASN A 378 -8.12 -32.95 17.49
C ASN A 378 -7.38 -33.55 16.30
N THR A 379 -7.67 -34.79 15.95
CA THR A 379 -7.05 -35.55 14.85
C THR A 379 -7.81 -35.41 13.52
N ALA A 380 -8.91 -34.67 13.47
CA ALA A 380 -9.68 -34.47 12.25
C ALA A 380 -8.81 -33.74 11.20
N LYS A 381 -8.78 -34.29 10.00
CA LYS A 381 -8.05 -33.65 8.89
C LYS A 381 -8.86 -32.46 8.36
N PRO A 382 -8.25 -31.29 8.22
CA PRO A 382 -8.91 -30.17 7.58
C PRO A 382 -9.26 -30.49 6.12
N ILE A 383 -10.45 -30.10 5.68
CA ILE A 383 -10.89 -30.26 4.29
C ILE A 383 -10.10 -29.30 3.39
N THR A 384 -9.88 -28.07 3.88
CA THR A 384 -9.08 -27.03 3.21
C THR A 384 -8.42 -26.14 4.25
N LYS A 385 -7.56 -25.24 3.80
CA LYS A 385 -6.89 -24.22 4.62
C LYS A 385 -7.09 -22.85 4.00
N GLY A 386 -7.25 -21.83 4.84
CA GLY A 386 -7.27 -20.42 4.46
C GLY A 386 -6.23 -19.62 5.23
N LEU A 387 -6.03 -18.37 4.86
CA LEU A 387 -5.20 -17.44 5.61
C LEU A 387 -5.89 -17.07 6.92
N PRO A 388 -5.22 -17.13 8.08
CA PRO A 388 -5.81 -16.77 9.36
C PRO A 388 -5.96 -15.25 9.44
N ALA A 389 -7.20 -14.76 9.51
CA ALA A 389 -7.52 -13.34 9.58
C ALA A 389 -8.07 -12.90 10.95
N SER A 390 -8.65 -13.82 11.71
CA SER A 390 -9.26 -13.56 13.01
C SER A 390 -9.11 -14.77 13.93
N PRO A 391 -8.93 -14.56 15.25
CA PRO A 391 -8.88 -15.65 16.22
C PRO A 391 -10.28 -16.28 16.41
N GLY A 392 -10.30 -17.52 16.93
CA GLY A 392 -11.51 -18.27 17.28
C GLY A 392 -11.85 -19.36 16.28
N ALA A 393 -12.93 -20.08 16.58
CA ALA A 393 -13.52 -21.11 15.74
C ALA A 393 -14.99 -20.84 15.53
N ALA A 394 -15.40 -20.71 14.28
CA ALA A 394 -16.82 -20.57 13.93
C ALA A 394 -17.43 -21.94 13.61
N VAL A 395 -18.66 -22.17 14.07
CA VAL A 395 -19.43 -23.39 13.81
C VAL A 395 -20.77 -23.00 13.21
N GLY A 396 -21.14 -23.58 12.08
CA GLY A 396 -22.42 -23.30 11.42
C GLY A 396 -22.60 -24.07 10.13
N GLY A 397 -23.76 -23.87 9.50
CA GLY A 397 -24.04 -24.42 8.17
C GLY A 397 -23.21 -23.77 7.09
N LEU A 398 -22.69 -24.55 6.14
CA LEU A 398 -21.90 -24.01 5.03
C LEU A 398 -22.81 -23.23 4.06
N VAL A 399 -22.35 -22.04 3.66
CA VAL A 399 -22.92 -21.25 2.57
C VAL A 399 -21.80 -20.74 1.66
N PHE A 400 -22.11 -20.53 0.38
CA PHE A 400 -21.10 -20.24 -0.63
C PHE A 400 -21.27 -18.88 -1.31
N ASP A 401 -22.29 -18.12 -0.93
CA ASP A 401 -22.51 -16.76 -1.40
C ASP A 401 -22.84 -15.82 -0.22
N ALA A 402 -22.48 -14.55 -0.39
CA ALA A 402 -22.56 -13.56 0.67
C ALA A 402 -24.02 -13.19 1.01
N ASP A 403 -24.90 -13.14 0.01
CA ASP A 403 -26.28 -12.74 0.20
C ASP A 403 -27.03 -13.79 1.01
N THR A 404 -26.86 -15.08 0.69
CA THR A 404 -27.39 -16.20 1.48
C THR A 404 -26.83 -16.19 2.91
N ALA A 405 -25.55 -15.86 3.09
CA ALA A 405 -24.96 -15.76 4.42
C ALA A 405 -25.60 -14.64 5.24
N ALA A 406 -25.80 -13.47 4.63
CA ALA A 406 -26.44 -12.32 5.27
C ALA A 406 -27.89 -12.63 5.64
N GLU A 407 -28.69 -13.16 4.69
CA GLU A 407 -30.09 -13.50 4.91
C GLU A 407 -30.29 -14.50 6.05
N LYS A 408 -29.45 -15.54 6.11
CA LYS A 408 -29.49 -16.53 7.19
C LYS A 408 -29.01 -15.97 8.51
N GLY A 409 -27.95 -15.14 8.49
CA GLY A 409 -27.45 -14.47 9.68
C GLY A 409 -28.48 -13.53 10.30
N GLU A 410 -29.23 -12.76 9.49
CA GLU A 410 -30.34 -11.93 9.96
C GLU A 410 -31.47 -12.73 10.61
N LYS A 411 -31.67 -13.98 10.17
CA LYS A 411 -32.63 -14.92 10.78
C LYS A 411 -32.08 -15.60 12.06
N GLY A 412 -30.83 -15.29 12.44
CA GLY A 412 -30.17 -15.87 13.62
C GLY A 412 -29.62 -17.28 13.39
N GLU A 413 -29.52 -17.74 12.14
CA GLU A 413 -28.88 -19.00 11.81
C GLU A 413 -27.36 -18.89 11.89
N ALA A 414 -26.68 -19.85 12.53
CA ALA A 414 -25.24 -19.93 12.51
C ALA A 414 -24.76 -20.50 11.16
N VAL A 415 -24.01 -19.68 10.40
CA VAL A 415 -23.48 -20.05 9.08
C VAL A 415 -21.99 -19.74 8.97
N VAL A 416 -21.31 -20.51 8.14
CA VAL A 416 -19.91 -20.28 7.76
C VAL A 416 -19.88 -20.05 6.25
N LEU A 417 -19.53 -18.83 5.84
CA LEU A 417 -19.34 -18.48 4.44
C LEU A 417 -17.98 -19.03 3.96
N VAL A 418 -18.02 -19.82 2.90
CA VAL A 418 -16.82 -20.40 2.27
C VAL A 418 -16.74 -19.93 0.83
N ARG A 419 -15.71 -19.15 0.52
CA ARG A 419 -15.42 -18.67 -0.84
C ARG A 419 -13.92 -18.76 -1.12
N TYR A 420 -13.54 -18.61 -2.39
CA TYR A 420 -12.14 -18.53 -2.77
C TYR A 420 -11.51 -17.25 -2.19
N GLU A 421 -12.22 -16.14 -2.28
CA GLU A 421 -11.88 -14.86 -1.65
C GLU A 421 -13.14 -14.23 -1.04
N THR A 422 -12.95 -13.52 0.07
CA THR A 422 -13.97 -12.64 0.65
C THR A 422 -13.50 -11.20 0.51
N THR A 423 -14.32 -10.35 -0.11
CA THR A 423 -14.10 -8.91 -0.19
C THR A 423 -14.95 -8.19 0.84
N PRO A 424 -14.54 -7.00 1.31
CA PRO A 424 -15.30 -6.18 2.24
C PRO A 424 -16.68 -5.79 1.71
#